data_44020130731eb78029eee079e12425e1
#
_entry.id   44020130731eb78029eee079e12425e1
#
_cell.length_a   1.000
_cell.length_b   1.000
_cell.length_c   1.000
_cell.angle_alpha   90.00
_cell.angle_beta   90.00
_cell.angle_gamma   90.00
#
_symmetry.space_group_name_H-M   'P 1'
#
loop_
_entity.id
_entity.type
_entity.pdbx_description
1 polymer ?
#
loop_
_entity_poly.entity_id
_entity_poly.type
_entity_poly.pdbx_seq_one_letter_code
_entity_poly.pdbx_strand_id
1 'polypeptide(L)'
;MKKLLLLMLAAATPAFAHAKLKASDPAANASVKSPNLIRLTFTEALEPAFSGAELADAAGKTIPVSKSVGGSSITLLPMGLKPGAYKVTWHSVGHDTHRINGSFSFKVLP
;
A
#
# COMPACT_ATOMS: atom_id res chain seq x y z
N MET A 1 -7.79 24.34 47.56
CA MET A 1 -7.60 24.10 46.88
C MET A 1 -7.28 23.65 46.01
N LYS A 2 -7.24 23.32 45.69
CA LYS A 2 -6.86 22.97 44.83
C LYS A 2 -6.72 22.33 43.95
N LYS A 3 -6.65 22.04 43.40
CA LYS A 3 -6.46 21.56 42.50
C LYS A 3 -6.06 20.99 41.62
N LEU A 4 -6.03 20.67 41.28
CA LEU A 4 -5.59 20.21 40.38
C LEU A 4 -5.50 19.74 39.47
N LEU A 5 -5.30 19.53 39.06
CA LEU A 5 -5.11 19.26 38.02
C LEU A 5 -4.82 18.64 37.25
N LEU A 6 -4.74 18.33 36.94
CA LEU A 6 -4.40 17.89 36.07
C LEU A 6 -4.22 17.46 35.23
N LEU A 7 -3.99 17.22 34.90
CA LEU A 7 -3.78 17.01 33.90
C LEU A 7 -3.61 16.44 33.12
N MET A 8 -3.45 16.26 32.75
CA MET A 8 -3.28 15.89 31.89
C MET A 8 -3.10 15.40 31.09
N LEU A 9 -2.90 15.19 30.88
CA LEU A 9 -2.68 14.92 30.01
C LEU A 9 -2.60 14.40 29.26
N ALA A 10 -2.74 14.50 29.31
CA ALA A 10 -2.82 13.94 28.33
C ALA A 10 -1.97 13.61 27.46
N ALA A 11 -1.65 13.12 27.59
CA ALA A 11 -0.64 12.73 26.83
C ALA A 11 -1.09 12.22 25.58
N ALA A 12 -1.08 12.97 24.74
CA ALA A 12 -1.18 12.55 23.43
C ALA A 12 -0.07 11.59 23.21
N THR A 13 -0.37 10.37 23.26
CA THR A 13 0.54 9.45 22.70
C THR A 13 0.69 9.77 21.26
N PRO A 14 1.87 9.94 20.77
CA PRO A 14 2.06 9.98 19.36
C PRO A 14 1.55 8.66 18.83
N ALA A 15 0.55 8.75 18.06
CA ALA A 15 0.16 7.61 17.31
C ALA A 15 1.36 7.22 16.49
N PHE A 16 1.81 6.01 16.66
CA PHE A 16 2.78 5.50 15.74
C PHE A 16 2.05 5.32 14.45
N ALA A 17 2.30 6.22 13.59
CA ALA A 17 1.67 6.17 12.32
C ALA A 17 2.51 5.26 11.45
N HIS A 18 2.16 4.00 11.43
CA HIS A 18 2.71 3.09 10.44
C HIS A 18 2.12 3.46 9.09
N ALA A 19 2.91 3.30 8.06
CA ALA A 19 2.46 3.55 6.70
C ALA A 19 1.58 2.39 6.26
N LYS A 20 0.28 2.50 6.56
CA LYS A 20 -0.69 1.47 6.24
C LYS A 20 -1.33 1.72 4.90
N LEU A 21 -1.71 0.66 4.20
CA LEU A 21 -2.43 0.81 2.94
C LEU A 21 -3.79 1.45 3.22
N LYS A 22 -4.04 2.58 2.58
CA LYS A 22 -5.26 3.34 2.74
C LYS A 22 -6.25 3.03 1.63
N ALA A 23 -5.76 2.88 0.41
CA ALA A 23 -6.60 2.63 -0.76
C ALA A 23 -5.73 2.07 -1.87
N SER A 24 -6.36 1.37 -2.80
CA SER A 24 -5.69 0.91 -4.01
C SER A 24 -6.62 1.04 -5.21
N ASP A 25 -6.03 1.14 -6.39
CA ASP A 25 -6.74 1.13 -7.66
C ASP A 25 -5.93 0.25 -8.62
N PRO A 26 -6.42 -0.92 -9.00
CA PRO A 26 -7.73 -1.52 -8.67
C PRO A 26 -7.88 -1.78 -7.18
N ALA A 27 -9.12 -1.67 -6.71
CA ALA A 27 -9.40 -1.98 -5.32
C ALA A 27 -9.30 -3.49 -5.08
N ALA A 28 -9.10 -3.87 -3.82
CA ALA A 28 -9.05 -5.27 -3.45
C ALA A 28 -10.34 -5.97 -3.88
N ASN A 29 -10.18 -7.13 -4.51
CA ASN A 29 -11.27 -7.98 -4.99
C ASN A 29 -12.08 -7.38 -6.13
N ALA A 30 -11.62 -6.30 -6.73
CA ALA A 30 -12.31 -5.70 -7.87
C ALA A 30 -12.12 -6.55 -9.12
N SER A 31 -13.08 -6.45 -10.04
CA SER A 31 -12.97 -7.02 -11.38
C SER A 31 -12.94 -5.85 -12.34
N VAL A 32 -11.85 -5.74 -13.10
CA VAL A 32 -11.62 -4.56 -13.94
C VAL A 32 -11.10 -4.99 -15.30
N LYS A 33 -11.19 -4.08 -16.25
CA LYS A 33 -10.51 -4.29 -17.54
C LYS A 33 -9.01 -4.19 -17.27
N SER A 34 -8.22 -4.73 -18.20
CA SER A 34 -6.77 -4.75 -18.05
C SER A 34 -6.26 -3.36 -17.69
N PRO A 35 -5.79 -3.14 -16.46
CA PRO A 35 -5.30 -1.82 -16.07
C PRO A 35 -3.88 -1.62 -16.57
N ASN A 36 -3.54 -0.39 -16.91
CA ASN A 36 -2.18 -0.05 -17.24
C ASN A 36 -1.53 0.77 -16.13
N LEU A 37 -2.21 0.87 -15.00
CA LEU A 37 -1.68 1.53 -13.82
C LEU A 37 -2.32 0.89 -12.59
N ILE A 38 -1.48 0.54 -11.62
CA ILE A 38 -1.92 0.06 -10.31
C ILE A 38 -1.32 1.03 -9.30
N ARG A 39 -2.18 1.64 -8.49
CA ARG A 39 -1.71 2.61 -7.49
C ARG A 39 -2.11 2.17 -6.10
N LEU A 40 -1.14 2.21 -5.20
CA LEU A 40 -1.35 1.97 -3.78
C LEU A 40 -1.11 3.28 -3.07
N THR A 41 -2.06 3.69 -2.25
CA THR A 41 -1.96 4.92 -1.47
C THR A 41 -1.92 4.55 0.00
N PHE A 42 -0.96 5.14 0.71
CA PHE A 42 -0.70 4.82 2.10
C PHE A 42 -1.08 5.99 3.00
N THR A 43 -1.18 5.72 4.28
CA THR A 43 -1.59 6.73 5.27
C THR A 43 -0.49 7.73 5.57
N GLU A 44 0.74 7.44 5.15
CA GLU A 44 1.90 8.30 5.42
C GLU A 44 2.87 8.28 4.27
N ALA A 45 3.76 9.25 4.26
CA ALA A 45 4.85 9.27 3.31
C ALA A 45 5.74 8.05 3.50
N LEU A 46 6.23 7.52 2.40
CA LEU A 46 7.01 6.28 2.37
C LEU A 46 8.50 6.61 2.23
N GLU A 47 9.33 5.73 2.78
CA GLU A 47 10.75 5.72 2.50
C GLU A 47 10.97 4.96 1.21
N PRO A 48 11.29 5.65 0.10
CA PRO A 48 11.31 4.99 -1.19
C PRO A 48 12.31 3.85 -1.29
N ALA A 49 13.44 3.96 -0.61
CA ALA A 49 14.46 2.93 -0.68
C ALA A 49 14.03 1.63 -0.01
N PHE A 50 13.01 1.66 0.83
CA PHE A 50 12.60 0.52 1.63
C PHE A 50 11.15 0.10 1.40
N SER A 51 10.48 0.72 0.46
CA SER A 51 9.07 0.45 0.17
C SER A 51 8.92 -0.02 -1.26
N GLY A 52 7.95 -0.89 -1.52
CA GLY A 52 7.73 -1.37 -2.86
C GLY A 52 6.54 -2.31 -2.97
N ALA A 53 6.33 -2.80 -4.18
CA ALA A 53 5.26 -3.74 -4.45
C ALA A 53 5.62 -4.60 -5.65
N GLU A 54 4.99 -5.77 -5.73
CA GLU A 54 5.17 -6.71 -6.82
C GLU A 54 3.82 -7.24 -7.28
N LEU A 55 3.75 -7.57 -8.55
CA LEU A 55 2.57 -8.15 -9.16
C LEU A 55 2.85 -9.60 -9.54
N ALA A 56 1.91 -10.48 -9.25
CA ALA A 56 2.01 -11.88 -9.62
C ALA A 56 0.70 -12.34 -10.23
N ASP A 57 0.79 -13.36 -11.11
CA ASP A 57 -0.40 -13.97 -11.70
C ASP A 57 -0.97 -15.05 -10.77
N ALA A 58 -2.03 -15.71 -11.23
CA ALA A 58 -2.72 -16.72 -10.43
C ALA A 58 -1.84 -17.93 -10.11
N ALA A 59 -0.81 -18.17 -10.89
CA ALA A 59 0.13 -19.26 -10.63
C ALA A 59 1.25 -18.83 -9.67
N GLY A 60 1.23 -17.59 -9.22
CA GLY A 60 2.26 -17.07 -8.35
C GLY A 60 3.50 -16.57 -9.07
N LYS A 61 3.45 -16.49 -10.39
CA LYS A 61 4.59 -16.03 -11.17
C LYS A 61 4.65 -14.51 -11.16
N THR A 62 5.80 -13.97 -10.80
CA THR A 62 6.00 -12.51 -10.78
C THR A 62 5.93 -11.96 -12.20
N ILE A 63 5.19 -10.88 -12.36
CA ILE A 63 5.06 -10.20 -13.64
C ILE A 63 5.93 -8.95 -13.58
N PRO A 64 6.89 -8.81 -14.52
CA PRO A 64 7.74 -7.62 -14.54
C PRO A 64 6.89 -6.38 -14.79
N VAL A 65 7.08 -5.36 -13.99
CA VAL A 65 6.40 -4.08 -14.16
C VAL A 65 7.36 -2.97 -13.76
N SER A 66 7.17 -1.80 -14.35
CA SER A 66 7.86 -0.61 -13.87
C SER A 66 7.18 -0.16 -12.58
N LYS A 67 7.98 0.26 -11.62
CA LYS A 67 7.42 0.75 -10.36
C LYS A 67 8.09 2.04 -9.94
N SER A 68 7.33 2.86 -9.23
CA SER A 68 7.86 4.06 -8.63
C SER A 68 7.23 4.26 -7.26
N VAL A 69 8.00 4.84 -6.36
CA VAL A 69 7.53 5.16 -5.01
C VAL A 69 7.76 6.66 -4.83
N GLY A 70 6.71 7.38 -4.48
CA GLY A 70 6.82 8.80 -4.27
C GLY A 70 5.73 9.29 -3.34
N GLY A 71 6.10 10.16 -2.39
CA GLY A 71 5.15 10.63 -1.39
C GLY A 71 4.56 9.45 -0.64
N SER A 72 3.26 9.35 -0.63
CA SER A 72 2.56 8.27 0.06
C SER A 72 2.02 7.20 -0.90
N SER A 73 2.58 7.12 -2.12
CA SER A 73 2.05 6.21 -3.14
C SER A 73 3.12 5.30 -3.72
N ILE A 74 2.68 4.10 -4.09
CA ILE A 74 3.46 3.18 -4.91
C ILE A 74 2.66 2.97 -6.18
N THR A 75 3.32 3.12 -7.33
CA THR A 75 2.68 2.96 -8.63
C THR A 75 3.37 1.86 -9.41
N LEU A 76 2.59 0.95 -9.96
CA LEU A 76 3.05 -0.11 -10.85
C LEU A 76 2.43 0.14 -12.23
N LEU A 77 3.19 -0.10 -13.27
CA LEU A 77 2.74 0.12 -14.65
C LEU A 77 2.77 -1.20 -15.40
N PRO A 78 1.73 -2.04 -15.25
CA PRO A 78 1.66 -3.27 -16.00
C PRO A 78 1.29 -3.00 -17.45
N MET A 79 1.64 -3.94 -18.33
CA MET A 79 1.31 -3.83 -19.74
C MET A 79 0.66 -5.13 -20.20
N GLY A 80 -0.54 -5.00 -20.78
CA GLY A 80 -1.17 -6.12 -21.44
C GLY A 80 -1.52 -7.30 -20.55
N LEU A 81 -2.03 -7.02 -19.37
CA LEU A 81 -2.44 -8.10 -18.47
C LEU A 81 -3.57 -8.90 -19.11
N LYS A 82 -3.39 -10.21 -19.15
CA LYS A 82 -4.41 -11.11 -19.68
C LYS A 82 -5.53 -11.30 -18.66
N PRO A 83 -6.72 -11.72 -19.12
CA PRO A 83 -7.79 -12.02 -18.17
C PRO A 83 -7.34 -13.07 -17.13
N GLY A 84 -7.76 -12.87 -15.91
CA GLY A 84 -7.42 -13.76 -14.82
C GLY A 84 -7.22 -13.04 -13.51
N ALA A 85 -6.81 -13.80 -12.50
CA ALA A 85 -6.59 -13.25 -11.16
C ALA A 85 -5.15 -12.82 -10.99
N TYR A 86 -4.96 -11.72 -10.27
CA TYR A 86 -3.63 -11.18 -9.98
C TYR A 86 -3.54 -10.81 -8.51
N LYS A 87 -2.32 -10.83 -8.01
CA LYS A 87 -2.05 -10.49 -6.61
C LYS A 87 -0.96 -9.42 -6.55
N VAL A 88 -1.22 -8.39 -5.77
CA VAL A 88 -0.24 -7.37 -5.46
C VAL A 88 0.26 -7.63 -4.04
N THR A 89 1.57 -7.79 -3.90
CA THR A 89 2.21 -7.93 -2.59
C THR A 89 3.04 -6.69 -2.36
N TRP A 90 2.87 -6.05 -1.23
CA TRP A 90 3.54 -4.79 -0.97
C TRP A 90 4.21 -4.78 0.40
N HIS A 91 5.16 -3.90 0.55
CA HIS A 91 5.76 -3.58 1.83
C HIS A 91 5.97 -2.07 1.90
N SER A 92 5.75 -1.52 3.07
CA SER A 92 5.86 -0.08 3.30
C SER A 92 6.70 0.19 4.53
N VAL A 93 7.50 1.25 4.44
CA VAL A 93 8.27 1.75 5.57
C VAL A 93 8.03 3.24 5.62
N GLY A 94 7.51 3.71 6.75
CA GLY A 94 7.28 5.13 6.98
C GLY A 94 8.42 5.75 7.79
N HIS A 95 8.18 6.95 8.31
CA HIS A 95 9.20 7.67 9.08
C HIS A 95 9.58 6.96 10.37
N ASP A 96 8.69 6.14 10.91
CA ASP A 96 8.98 5.39 12.14
C ASP A 96 9.88 4.19 11.88
N THR A 97 10.27 3.96 10.64
CA THR A 97 11.14 2.86 10.19
C THR A 97 10.57 1.46 10.36
N HIS A 98 9.34 1.32 10.82
CA HIS A 98 8.69 0.03 10.91
C HIS A 98 8.19 -0.41 9.54
N ARG A 99 8.39 -1.69 9.25
CA ARG A 99 7.96 -2.27 7.98
C ARG A 99 6.61 -2.94 8.16
N ILE A 100 5.69 -2.64 7.25
CA ILE A 100 4.40 -3.30 7.16
C ILE A 100 4.33 -4.02 5.83
N ASN A 101 3.79 -5.24 5.83
CA ASN A 101 3.60 -6.03 4.63
C ASN A 101 2.12 -6.32 4.45
N GLY A 102 1.71 -6.46 3.21
CA GLY A 102 0.35 -6.84 2.92
C GLY A 102 0.20 -7.29 1.47
N SER A 103 -1.00 -7.72 1.14
CA SER A 103 -1.31 -8.11 -0.23
C SER A 103 -2.80 -7.96 -0.47
N PHE A 104 -3.16 -7.84 -1.74
CA PHE A 104 -4.55 -7.91 -2.16
C PHE A 104 -4.60 -8.47 -3.58
N SER A 105 -5.78 -8.92 -3.98
CA SER A 105 -5.99 -9.51 -5.29
C SER A 105 -7.05 -8.74 -6.05
N PHE A 106 -6.98 -8.81 -7.36
CA PHE A 106 -8.02 -8.30 -8.26
C PHE A 106 -8.09 -9.20 -9.48
N LYS A 107 -9.14 -9.04 -10.27
CA LYS A 107 -9.34 -9.83 -11.48
C LYS A 107 -9.36 -8.92 -12.69
N VAL A 108 -8.76 -9.42 -13.77
CA VAL A 108 -8.83 -8.77 -15.06
C VAL A 108 -9.88 -9.49 -15.88
N LEU A 109 -10.83 -8.71 -16.38
CA LEU A 109 -11.94 -9.21 -17.18
C LEU A 109 -11.48 -9.58 -18.58
N PRO A 110 -12.20 -10.53 -19.24
CA PRO A 110 -11.93 -10.85 -20.64
C PRO A 110 -12.13 -9.67 -21.56
#